data_a5b897d681cf9b5acfa88ec37fd26900
#
_entry.id   a5b897d681cf9b5acfa88ec37fd26900
#
_cell.length_a   1.000
_cell.length_b   1.000
_cell.length_c   1.000
_cell.angle_alpha   90.00
_cell.angle_beta   90.00
_cell.angle_gamma   90.00
#
_symmetry.space_group_name_H-M   'P 1'
#
loop_
_entity.id
_entity.type
_entity.pdbx_description
1 polymer ?
#
loop_
_entity_poly.entity_id
_entity_poly.type
_entity_poly.pdbx_seq_one_letter_code
_entity_poly.pdbx_strand_id
1 'polypeptide(L)'
;MELSESEMLDLWKTMMQLQPAHYGCAIERTDGIDIDELLLIHIRKWYASLLLSAPDGIVPVGDVKDRLSVMVADNGVVTAMVPPECVRPVEWKLKAWQKSVTLFLQPNVPEAAYLHNEWTRPGVCDPAAVDYGNRILLFTLPDGELPIFDMARCVVRPTNGKYIFHASVLESLRVGESTGQQVNELMGQRGNLSMIRNLDNSKIRKFEFSRIRFS
;
A
#
# COMPACT_ATOMS: atom_id res chain seq x y z
N MET A 1 -13.62 7.71 2.47
CA MET A 1 -13.31 8.71 3.51
C MET A 1 -12.02 9.40 3.13
N GLU A 2 -11.93 10.69 3.32
CA GLU A 2 -10.74 11.50 3.04
C GLU A 2 -10.48 12.35 4.29
N LEU A 3 -9.27 12.28 4.83
CA LEU A 3 -8.85 12.96 6.04
C LEU A 3 -7.56 13.74 5.78
N SER A 4 -7.46 14.93 6.37
CA SER A 4 -6.22 15.68 6.46
C SER A 4 -5.28 15.07 7.53
N GLU A 5 -4.03 15.51 7.58
CA GLU A 5 -3.06 15.01 8.57
C GLU A 5 -3.48 15.36 10.00
N SER A 6 -4.06 16.55 10.23
CA SER A 6 -4.58 16.97 11.54
C SER A 6 -5.79 16.13 11.97
N GLU A 7 -6.76 15.92 11.08
CA GLU A 7 -7.92 15.09 11.37
C GLU A 7 -7.54 13.64 11.66
N MET A 8 -6.53 13.12 10.94
CA MET A 8 -6.02 11.78 11.18
C MET A 8 -5.31 11.67 12.52
N LEU A 9 -4.54 12.69 12.91
CA LEU A 9 -3.89 12.76 14.22
C LEU A 9 -4.92 12.79 15.36
N ASP A 10 -5.95 13.61 15.25
CA ASP A 10 -7.02 13.71 16.24
C ASP A 10 -7.80 12.40 16.37
N LEU A 11 -8.05 11.74 15.25
CA LEU A 11 -8.67 10.44 15.23
C LEU A 11 -7.83 9.40 15.98
N TRP A 12 -6.52 9.37 15.73
CA TRP A 12 -5.60 8.45 16.41
C TRP A 12 -5.49 8.75 17.91
N LYS A 13 -5.42 10.02 18.29
CA LYS A 13 -5.45 10.42 19.72
C LYS A 13 -6.72 9.94 20.40
N THR A 14 -7.86 10.10 19.72
CA THR A 14 -9.15 9.64 20.23
C THR A 14 -9.19 8.13 20.39
N MET A 15 -8.72 7.38 19.38
CA MET A 15 -8.68 5.92 19.42
C MET A 15 -7.74 5.39 20.50
N MET A 16 -6.59 6.04 20.70
CA MET A 16 -5.63 5.65 21.74
C MET A 16 -5.98 6.21 23.14
N GLN A 17 -7.14 6.86 23.29
CA GLN A 17 -7.55 7.50 24.55
C GLN A 17 -6.52 8.51 25.10
N LEU A 18 -5.71 9.08 24.21
CA LEU A 18 -4.70 10.07 24.54
C LEU A 18 -5.26 11.49 24.67
N GLN A 19 -6.58 11.64 24.71
CA GLN A 19 -7.19 12.94 24.97
C GLN A 19 -6.80 13.39 26.39
N PRO A 20 -6.42 14.66 26.57
CA PRO A 20 -6.13 15.18 27.88
C PRO A 20 -7.38 15.00 28.76
N ALA A 21 -7.26 14.23 29.83
CA ALA A 21 -8.30 14.17 30.83
C ALA A 21 -8.56 15.60 31.25
N HIS A 22 -9.83 16.04 31.29
CA HIS A 22 -10.26 17.38 31.72
C HIS A 22 -9.99 17.64 33.23
N TYR A 23 -9.07 16.93 33.81
CA TYR A 23 -8.58 17.16 35.18
C TYR A 23 -7.30 17.96 35.03
N GLY A 24 -7.37 19.23 35.47
CA GLY A 24 -6.38 20.30 35.42
C GLY A 24 -4.94 20.00 35.83
N CYS A 25 -4.42 18.86 35.52
CA CYS A 25 -3.00 18.52 35.57
C CYS A 25 -2.45 18.44 34.15
N ALA A 26 -1.85 19.52 33.68
CA ALA A 26 -0.96 19.46 32.56
C ALA A 26 0.26 18.61 32.98
N ILE A 27 0.35 17.38 32.53
CA ILE A 27 1.57 16.58 32.66
C ILE A 27 2.51 17.09 31.58
N GLU A 28 3.37 18.02 31.95
CA GLU A 28 4.45 18.49 31.08
C GLU A 28 5.51 17.40 30.99
N ARG A 29 5.72 16.84 29.82
CA ARG A 29 6.81 15.87 29.58
C ARG A 29 8.13 16.62 29.60
N THR A 30 9.03 16.18 30.43
CA THR A 30 10.37 16.76 30.58
C THR A 30 11.43 16.11 29.66
N ASP A 31 11.06 15.11 28.85
CA ASP A 31 11.96 14.38 27.96
C ASP A 31 12.12 15.02 26.57
N GLY A 32 11.44 16.14 26.31
CA GLY A 32 11.52 16.87 25.04
C GLY A 32 10.94 16.14 23.80
N ILE A 33 10.22 15.03 24.03
CA ILE A 33 9.63 14.26 22.93
C ILE A 33 8.26 14.83 22.57
N ASP A 34 8.10 15.25 21.31
CA ASP A 34 6.80 15.62 20.76
C ASP A 34 6.00 14.36 20.41
N ILE A 35 4.93 14.12 21.17
CA ILE A 35 4.04 12.97 20.97
C ILE A 35 3.34 13.07 19.60
N ASP A 36 2.98 14.26 19.18
CA ASP A 36 2.27 14.47 17.92
C ASP A 36 3.17 14.11 16.72
N GLU A 37 4.43 14.50 16.78
CA GLU A 37 5.40 14.12 15.76
C GLU A 37 5.62 12.61 15.70
N LEU A 38 5.73 11.94 16.85
CA LEU A 38 5.84 10.47 16.89
C LEU A 38 4.60 9.80 16.31
N LEU A 39 3.40 10.26 16.68
CA LEU A 39 2.15 9.72 16.15
C LEU A 39 2.06 9.91 14.65
N LEU A 40 2.42 11.07 14.12
CA LEU A 40 2.44 11.32 12.68
C LEU A 40 3.39 10.39 11.93
N ILE A 41 4.56 10.10 12.49
CA ILE A 41 5.48 9.10 11.91
C ILE A 41 4.82 7.71 11.86
N HIS A 42 4.14 7.31 12.93
CA HIS A 42 3.43 6.02 12.97
C HIS A 42 2.27 5.97 12.00
N ILE A 43 1.46 7.02 11.93
CA ILE A 43 0.33 7.15 10.99
C ILE A 43 0.82 7.04 9.54
N ARG A 44 1.89 7.75 9.18
CA ARG A 44 2.46 7.70 7.83
C ARG A 44 2.97 6.29 7.47
N LYS A 45 3.63 5.60 8.40
CA LYS A 45 4.09 4.21 8.21
C LYS A 45 2.92 3.24 8.07
N TRP A 46 1.92 3.37 8.94
CA TRP A 46 0.70 2.57 8.89
C TRP A 46 -0.01 2.75 7.55
N TYR A 47 -0.21 4.00 7.11
CA TYR A 47 -0.87 4.29 5.85
C TYR A 47 -0.09 3.76 4.64
N ALA A 48 1.23 3.88 4.64
CA ALA A 48 2.07 3.28 3.60
C ALA A 48 1.91 1.75 3.54
N SER A 49 1.85 1.09 4.70
CA SER A 49 1.58 -0.35 4.78
C SER A 49 0.18 -0.70 4.28
N LEU A 50 -0.83 0.11 4.62
CA LEU A 50 -2.20 -0.05 4.14
C LEU A 50 -2.27 0.00 2.61
N LEU A 51 -1.63 0.99 1.98
CA LEU A 51 -1.61 1.13 0.52
C LEU A 51 -0.94 -0.06 -0.18
N LEU A 52 0.07 -0.69 0.46
CA LEU A 52 0.79 -1.83 -0.09
C LEU A 52 0.02 -3.14 0.02
N SER A 53 -0.72 -3.36 1.10
CA SER A 53 -1.24 -4.68 1.47
C SER A 53 -2.75 -4.81 1.53
N ALA A 54 -3.50 -3.68 1.61
CA ALA A 54 -4.95 -3.74 1.72
C ALA A 54 -5.62 -4.15 0.39
N PRO A 55 -6.81 -4.77 0.46
CA PRO A 55 -7.65 -5.02 -0.72
C PRO A 55 -7.96 -3.73 -1.51
N ASP A 56 -8.09 -3.85 -2.84
CA ASP A 56 -8.25 -2.71 -3.74
C ASP A 56 -9.51 -1.88 -3.50
N GLY A 57 -10.57 -2.49 -2.93
CA GLY A 57 -11.81 -1.77 -2.56
C GLY A 57 -11.67 -0.86 -1.33
N ILE A 58 -10.56 -0.95 -0.60
CA ILE A 58 -10.33 -0.21 0.65
C ILE A 58 -9.47 1.03 0.43
N VAL A 59 -8.56 0.98 -0.54
CA VAL A 59 -7.56 1.99 -0.84
C VAL A 59 -7.88 2.75 -2.13
N PRO A 60 -7.33 3.98 -2.32
CA PRO A 60 -7.58 4.73 -3.53
C PRO A 60 -6.93 4.04 -4.74
N VAL A 61 -7.75 3.66 -5.71
CA VAL A 61 -7.32 3.12 -7.00
C VAL A 61 -7.60 4.14 -8.09
N GLY A 62 -6.58 4.46 -8.88
CA GLY A 62 -6.67 5.39 -10.01
C GLY A 62 -6.15 4.78 -11.30
N ASP A 63 -6.63 5.27 -12.45
CA ASP A 63 -6.07 4.92 -13.76
C ASP A 63 -4.90 5.86 -14.07
N VAL A 64 -3.74 5.29 -14.35
CA VAL A 64 -2.49 6.02 -14.62
C VAL A 64 -2.04 5.90 -16.08
N LYS A 65 -2.86 5.34 -16.97
CA LYS A 65 -2.49 5.04 -18.37
C LYS A 65 -1.90 6.22 -19.12
N ASP A 66 -2.45 7.42 -18.93
CA ASP A 66 -2.01 8.64 -19.63
C ASP A 66 -0.70 9.23 -19.08
N ARG A 67 -0.21 8.69 -17.96
CA ARG A 67 1.01 9.13 -17.27
C ARG A 67 2.16 8.13 -17.37
N LEU A 68 1.93 7.00 -18.05
CA LEU A 68 2.96 5.99 -18.26
C LEU A 68 3.91 6.44 -19.38
N SER A 69 5.21 6.32 -19.15
CA SER A 69 6.21 6.38 -20.22
C SER A 69 6.49 4.96 -20.71
N VAL A 70 6.33 4.74 -22.00
CA VAL A 70 6.32 3.39 -22.57
C VAL A 70 7.45 3.24 -23.59
N MET A 71 8.17 2.14 -23.52
CA MET A 71 9.17 1.71 -24.50
C MET A 71 8.87 0.30 -24.96
N VAL A 72 9.07 0.01 -26.22
CA VAL A 72 8.90 -1.32 -26.81
C VAL A 72 10.26 -1.84 -27.25
N ALA A 73 10.60 -3.05 -26.84
CA ALA A 73 11.78 -3.74 -27.30
C ALA A 73 11.47 -4.54 -28.60
N ASP A 74 12.49 -4.82 -29.39
CA ASP A 74 12.37 -5.55 -30.68
C ASP A 74 11.71 -6.93 -30.53
N ASN A 75 11.78 -7.51 -29.35
CA ASN A 75 11.19 -8.81 -29.03
C ASN A 75 9.71 -8.72 -28.57
N GLY A 76 9.02 -7.60 -28.76
CA GLY A 76 7.63 -7.42 -28.39
C GLY A 76 7.38 -7.28 -26.87
N VAL A 77 8.43 -7.06 -26.07
CA VAL A 77 8.29 -6.75 -24.65
C VAL A 77 8.09 -5.24 -24.47
N VAL A 78 7.03 -4.88 -23.77
CA VAL A 78 6.71 -3.49 -23.46
C VAL A 78 7.21 -3.16 -22.05
N THR A 79 8.03 -2.14 -21.96
CA THR A 79 8.47 -1.58 -20.66
C THR A 79 7.67 -0.32 -20.38
N ALA A 80 6.88 -0.34 -19.33
CA ALA A 80 6.14 0.82 -18.84
C ALA A 80 6.78 1.35 -17.55
N MET A 81 7.22 2.61 -17.57
CA MET A 81 7.73 3.29 -16.39
C MET A 81 6.55 3.75 -15.53
N VAL A 82 6.57 3.35 -14.27
CA VAL A 82 5.50 3.61 -13.32
C VAL A 82 5.69 4.99 -12.70
N PRO A 83 4.65 5.85 -12.67
CA PRO A 83 4.75 7.15 -12.02
C PRO A 83 4.92 7.01 -10.49
N PRO A 84 5.62 7.96 -9.83
CA PRO A 84 6.03 7.83 -8.41
C PRO A 84 4.85 7.80 -7.43
N GLU A 85 3.68 8.28 -7.79
CA GLU A 85 2.47 8.19 -6.99
C GLU A 85 1.83 6.79 -7.02
N CYS A 86 2.16 5.95 -7.98
CA CYS A 86 1.70 4.57 -8.03
C CYS A 86 2.47 3.73 -7.00
N VAL A 87 1.74 3.14 -6.06
CA VAL A 87 2.30 2.31 -4.98
C VAL A 87 2.41 0.85 -5.42
N ARG A 88 1.36 0.34 -6.08
CA ARG A 88 1.34 -1.00 -6.65
C ARG A 88 0.34 -1.10 -7.80
N PRO A 89 0.61 -1.91 -8.81
CA PRO A 89 -0.34 -2.18 -9.88
C PRO A 89 -1.51 -3.03 -9.37
N VAL A 90 -2.69 -2.84 -9.97
CA VAL A 90 -3.92 -3.57 -9.64
C VAL A 90 -4.41 -4.34 -10.87
N GLU A 91 -4.59 -3.64 -11.98
CA GLU A 91 -5.12 -4.23 -13.19
C GLU A 91 -4.66 -3.44 -14.41
N TRP A 92 -3.95 -4.11 -15.33
CA TRP A 92 -3.44 -3.47 -16.54
C TRP A 92 -3.88 -4.22 -17.78
N LYS A 93 -4.20 -3.48 -18.84
CA LYS A 93 -4.62 -4.04 -20.10
C LYS A 93 -4.13 -3.19 -21.26
N LEU A 94 -3.46 -3.82 -22.22
CA LEU A 94 -3.22 -3.25 -23.54
C LEU A 94 -4.44 -3.50 -24.45
N LYS A 95 -4.69 -2.60 -25.39
CA LYS A 95 -5.79 -2.76 -26.36
C LYS A 95 -5.64 -4.03 -27.19
N ALA A 96 -4.41 -4.44 -27.48
CA ALA A 96 -4.09 -5.66 -28.21
C ALA A 96 -4.39 -6.96 -27.43
N TRP A 97 -4.64 -6.86 -26.11
CA TRP A 97 -4.88 -8.02 -25.26
C TRP A 97 -6.37 -8.34 -25.10
N GLN A 98 -6.69 -9.62 -25.06
CA GLN A 98 -8.07 -10.06 -24.80
C GLN A 98 -8.46 -9.95 -23.33
N LYS A 99 -7.49 -10.18 -22.44
CA LYS A 99 -7.69 -10.11 -20.98
C LYS A 99 -6.79 -9.05 -20.33
N SER A 100 -7.19 -8.60 -19.17
CA SER A 100 -6.34 -7.78 -18.29
C SER A 100 -5.40 -8.67 -17.44
N VAL A 101 -4.26 -8.11 -17.06
CA VAL A 101 -3.35 -8.67 -16.08
C VAL A 101 -3.70 -8.12 -14.71
N THR A 102 -4.00 -9.00 -13.78
CA THR A 102 -4.27 -8.69 -12.36
C THR A 102 -3.23 -9.30 -11.42
N LEU A 103 -2.46 -10.27 -11.93
CA LEU A 103 -1.35 -10.88 -11.19
C LEU A 103 -0.03 -10.40 -11.79
N PHE A 104 0.70 -9.61 -11.02
CA PHE A 104 2.02 -9.11 -11.38
C PHE A 104 3.08 -9.96 -10.70
N LEU A 105 3.89 -10.66 -11.51
CA LEU A 105 4.96 -11.51 -11.00
C LEU A 105 6.11 -10.65 -10.46
N GLN A 106 6.75 -11.13 -9.43
CA GLN A 106 8.00 -10.52 -8.96
C GLN A 106 9.18 -11.02 -9.80
N PRO A 107 10.23 -10.21 -10.02
CA PRO A 107 11.35 -10.59 -10.88
C PRO A 107 12.18 -11.77 -10.35
N ASN A 108 12.07 -12.08 -9.07
CA ASN A 108 12.81 -13.15 -8.38
C ASN A 108 12.10 -14.50 -8.43
N VAL A 109 10.89 -14.60 -8.97
CA VAL A 109 10.18 -15.88 -9.10
C VAL A 109 10.61 -16.61 -10.37
N PRO A 110 10.71 -17.95 -10.36
CA PRO A 110 11.13 -18.73 -11.52
C PRO A 110 10.25 -18.51 -12.75
N GLU A 111 8.95 -18.29 -12.57
CA GLU A 111 7.97 -18.05 -13.62
C GLU A 111 8.30 -16.80 -14.44
N ALA A 112 8.84 -15.75 -13.81
CA ALA A 112 9.26 -14.54 -14.50
C ALA A 112 10.40 -14.80 -15.50
N ALA A 113 11.27 -15.74 -15.22
CA ALA A 113 12.37 -16.10 -16.11
C ALA A 113 11.86 -16.74 -17.42
N TYR A 114 10.80 -17.54 -17.37
CA TYR A 114 10.22 -18.17 -18.54
C TYR A 114 9.58 -17.18 -19.52
N LEU A 115 9.14 -16.01 -19.04
CA LEU A 115 8.52 -14.98 -19.86
C LEU A 115 9.51 -14.34 -20.85
N HIS A 116 10.80 -14.38 -20.56
CA HIS A 116 11.83 -13.85 -21.45
C HIS A 116 12.13 -14.76 -22.66
N ASN A 117 11.71 -16.03 -22.59
CA ASN A 117 11.87 -16.95 -23.68
C ASN A 117 10.63 -16.89 -24.60
N GLU A 118 10.83 -16.62 -25.87
CA GLU A 118 9.76 -16.49 -26.88
C GLU A 118 8.86 -17.73 -26.99
N TRP A 119 9.42 -18.92 -26.77
CA TRP A 119 8.69 -20.18 -26.87
C TRP A 119 7.79 -20.50 -25.68
N THR A 120 8.08 -19.93 -24.51
CA THR A 120 7.30 -20.15 -23.29
C THR A 120 6.47 -18.95 -22.89
N ARG A 121 6.62 -17.84 -23.63
CA ARG A 121 5.88 -16.60 -23.37
C ARG A 121 4.39 -16.80 -23.65
N PRO A 122 3.50 -16.36 -22.74
CA PRO A 122 2.06 -16.42 -22.98
C PRO A 122 1.64 -15.49 -24.13
N GLY A 123 0.55 -15.85 -24.80
CA GLY A 123 0.00 -15.07 -25.90
C GLY A 123 -0.93 -13.94 -25.43
N VAL A 124 -1.53 -13.23 -26.39
CA VAL A 124 -2.47 -12.12 -26.14
C VAL A 124 -3.74 -12.53 -25.40
N CYS A 125 -4.07 -13.82 -25.40
CA CYS A 125 -5.24 -14.38 -24.73
C CYS A 125 -5.03 -14.51 -23.21
N ASP A 126 -3.77 -14.62 -22.76
CA ASP A 126 -3.41 -14.79 -21.35
C ASP A 126 -2.11 -14.04 -21.04
N PRO A 127 -2.13 -12.71 -21.15
CA PRO A 127 -0.95 -11.88 -21.03
C PRO A 127 -0.35 -11.94 -19.62
N ALA A 128 0.97 -11.69 -19.53
CA ALA A 128 1.69 -11.66 -18.26
C ALA A 128 2.46 -10.36 -18.09
N ALA A 129 2.69 -10.00 -16.83
CA ALA A 129 3.47 -8.84 -16.45
C ALA A 129 4.41 -9.15 -15.27
N VAL A 130 5.57 -8.49 -15.25
CA VAL A 130 6.56 -8.56 -14.17
C VAL A 130 6.75 -7.17 -13.59
N ASP A 131 6.59 -7.05 -12.27
CA ASP A 131 6.72 -5.81 -11.53
C ASP A 131 8.13 -5.67 -10.93
N TYR A 132 8.87 -4.67 -11.40
CA TYR A 132 10.18 -4.28 -10.89
C TYR A 132 10.11 -3.08 -9.92
N GLY A 133 8.92 -2.70 -9.49
CA GLY A 133 8.67 -1.55 -8.62
C GLY A 133 8.56 -0.22 -9.38
N ASN A 134 9.64 0.25 -10.00
CA ASN A 134 9.65 1.50 -10.77
C ASN A 134 9.27 1.31 -12.25
N ARG A 135 9.23 0.08 -12.73
CA ARG A 135 8.86 -0.29 -14.10
C ARG A 135 8.15 -1.62 -14.12
N ILE A 136 7.25 -1.78 -15.06
CA ILE A 136 6.54 -3.04 -15.31
C ILE A 136 6.86 -3.50 -16.72
N LEU A 137 7.30 -4.76 -16.83
CA LEU A 137 7.46 -5.42 -18.12
C LEU A 137 6.16 -6.14 -18.46
N LEU A 138 5.63 -5.84 -19.64
CA LEU A 138 4.43 -6.44 -20.19
C LEU A 138 4.85 -7.34 -21.35
N PHE A 139 4.44 -8.59 -21.30
CA PHE A 139 4.83 -9.57 -22.30
C PHE A 139 3.75 -9.76 -23.34
N THR A 140 4.20 -9.93 -24.57
CA THR A 140 3.38 -10.22 -25.75
C THR A 140 2.57 -9.03 -26.27
N LEU A 141 3.30 -8.07 -26.85
CA LEU A 141 2.71 -7.15 -27.83
C LEU A 141 2.83 -7.81 -29.21
N PRO A 142 1.74 -7.96 -29.96
CA PRO A 142 1.79 -8.48 -31.33
C PRO A 142 2.63 -7.58 -32.24
N ASP A 143 3.28 -8.20 -33.24
CA ASP A 143 4.10 -7.47 -34.22
C ASP A 143 3.27 -6.40 -34.95
N GLY A 144 3.82 -5.20 -35.04
CA GLY A 144 3.17 -4.07 -35.70
C GLY A 144 2.09 -3.35 -34.90
N GLU A 145 1.74 -3.85 -33.72
CA GLU A 145 0.80 -3.17 -32.82
C GLU A 145 1.49 -2.10 -31.98
N LEU A 146 0.73 -1.05 -31.63
CA LEU A 146 1.20 -0.02 -30.71
C LEU A 146 0.87 -0.38 -29.27
N PRO A 147 1.73 -0.04 -28.30
CA PRO A 147 1.52 -0.32 -26.87
C PRO A 147 0.51 0.65 -26.26
N ILE A 148 -0.72 0.65 -26.76
CA ILE A 148 -1.79 1.52 -26.30
C ILE A 148 -2.48 0.83 -25.12
N PHE A 149 -2.53 1.52 -23.97
CA PHE A 149 -3.26 1.04 -22.80
C PHE A 149 -4.77 1.28 -22.95
N ASP A 150 -5.54 0.23 -22.72
CA ASP A 150 -6.98 0.32 -22.48
C ASP A 150 -7.22 0.80 -21.05
N MET A 151 -6.45 0.23 -20.11
CA MET A 151 -6.55 0.51 -18.69
C MET A 151 -5.20 0.22 -17.99
N ALA A 152 -4.84 1.08 -17.01
CA ALA A 152 -3.69 0.88 -16.13
C ALA A 152 -4.03 1.34 -14.70
N ARG A 153 -4.75 0.49 -13.97
CA ARG A 153 -5.20 0.78 -12.60
C ARG A 153 -4.10 0.47 -11.60
N CYS A 154 -3.83 1.42 -10.73
CA CYS A 154 -2.87 1.32 -9.64
C CYS A 154 -3.48 1.80 -8.34
N VAL A 155 -3.00 1.28 -7.21
CA VAL A 155 -3.17 1.97 -5.94
C VAL A 155 -2.30 3.21 -5.97
N VAL A 156 -2.91 4.38 -5.77
CA VAL A 156 -2.22 5.67 -5.87
C VAL A 156 -2.07 6.33 -4.50
N ARG A 157 -0.89 6.91 -4.28
CA ARG A 157 -0.66 7.73 -3.09
C ARG A 157 -1.28 9.10 -3.30
N PRO A 158 -2.15 9.59 -2.40
CA PRO A 158 -2.65 10.96 -2.46
C PRO A 158 -1.52 11.99 -2.36
N THR A 159 -1.53 12.99 -3.25
CA THR A 159 -0.45 13.98 -3.39
C THR A 159 -0.49 15.10 -2.35
N ASN A 160 -1.62 15.32 -1.67
CA ASN A 160 -1.86 16.51 -0.84
C ASN A 160 -1.72 16.25 0.67
N GLY A 161 -0.94 15.25 1.10
CA GLY A 161 -0.85 14.88 2.51
C GLY A 161 -2.16 14.36 3.11
N LYS A 162 -3.10 13.95 2.25
CA LYS A 162 -4.40 13.41 2.65
C LYS A 162 -4.34 11.89 2.78
N TYR A 163 -5.19 11.38 3.66
CA TYR A 163 -5.37 9.95 3.88
C TYR A 163 -6.71 9.54 3.29
N ILE A 164 -6.70 8.70 2.26
CA ILE A 164 -7.91 8.23 1.57
C ILE A 164 -8.03 6.72 1.75
N PHE A 165 -9.12 6.27 2.36
CA PHE A 165 -9.40 4.85 2.57
C PHE A 165 -10.89 4.63 2.87
N HIS A 166 -11.35 3.39 2.82
CA HIS A 166 -12.73 3.06 3.16
C HIS A 166 -12.94 3.10 4.69
N ALA A 167 -14.12 3.54 5.14
CA ALA A 167 -14.43 3.71 6.57
C ALA A 167 -14.32 2.41 7.39
N SER A 168 -14.51 1.24 6.78
CA SER A 168 -14.37 -0.06 7.43
C SER A 168 -12.99 -0.31 8.04
N VAL A 169 -11.94 0.38 7.55
CA VAL A 169 -10.60 0.31 8.13
C VAL A 169 -10.58 0.81 9.57
N LEU A 170 -11.33 1.87 9.86
CA LEU A 170 -11.44 2.43 11.22
C LEU A 170 -12.17 1.49 12.18
N GLU A 171 -13.15 0.76 11.67
CA GLU A 171 -13.86 -0.26 12.47
C GLU A 171 -12.92 -1.40 12.86
N SER A 172 -12.06 -1.83 11.94
CA SER A 172 -11.07 -2.87 12.23
C SER A 172 -10.00 -2.42 13.23
N LEU A 173 -9.64 -1.13 13.25
CA LEU A 173 -8.75 -0.55 14.25
C LEU A 173 -9.41 -0.51 15.63
N ARG A 174 -10.70 -0.17 15.74
CA ARG A 174 -11.45 -0.16 17.00
C ARG A 174 -11.63 -1.55 17.61
N VAL A 175 -11.84 -2.58 16.79
CA VAL A 175 -12.00 -3.96 17.26
C VAL A 175 -10.66 -4.51 17.82
N GLY A 176 -9.52 -3.99 17.38
CA GLY A 176 -8.20 -4.28 17.96
C GLY A 176 -8.05 -3.78 19.42
N GLU A 177 -8.88 -2.82 19.86
CA GLU A 177 -8.84 -2.26 21.22
C GLU A 177 -9.35 -3.21 22.32
N SER A 178 -10.14 -4.23 21.97
CA SER A 178 -10.50 -5.26 22.98
C SER A 178 -9.30 -6.09 23.44
N THR A 179 -8.15 -5.95 22.78
CA THR A 179 -6.83 -6.44 23.20
C THR A 179 -5.93 -5.34 23.78
N GLY A 180 -6.49 -4.16 24.04
CA GLY A 180 -5.78 -2.95 24.55
C GLY A 180 -5.13 -3.09 25.92
N GLN A 181 -5.34 -4.19 26.65
CA GLN A 181 -4.53 -4.51 27.83
C GLN A 181 -3.04 -4.62 27.51
N GLN A 182 -2.65 -5.10 26.32
CA GLN A 182 -1.24 -5.23 25.96
C GLN A 182 -0.55 -3.91 25.59
N VAL A 183 -1.29 -2.94 25.04
CA VAL A 183 -0.70 -1.61 24.72
C VAL A 183 -0.50 -0.79 26.00
N ASN A 184 -1.43 -0.87 26.96
CA ASN A 184 -1.28 -0.21 28.25
C ASN A 184 -0.18 -0.86 29.13
N GLU A 185 0.05 -2.15 29.04
CA GLU A 185 1.22 -2.81 29.66
C GLU A 185 2.54 -2.35 29.03
N LEU A 186 2.60 -2.12 27.71
CA LEU A 186 3.78 -1.60 27.02
C LEU A 186 4.08 -0.13 27.34
N MET A 187 3.04 0.68 27.57
CA MET A 187 3.19 2.08 27.99
C MET A 187 3.41 2.23 29.50
N GLY A 188 2.88 1.31 30.31
CA GLY A 188 2.97 1.33 31.79
C GLY A 188 4.27 0.75 32.36
N GLN A 189 5.01 -0.05 31.64
CA GLN A 189 6.32 -0.56 32.05
C GLN A 189 7.45 0.36 31.60
N ARG A 190 7.66 1.41 32.41
CA ARG A 190 8.91 2.16 32.59
C ARG A 190 9.84 2.28 31.37
N GLY A 191 9.85 3.46 30.77
CA GLY A 191 11.07 4.22 30.47
C GLY A 191 12.21 3.55 29.67
N ASN A 192 11.98 2.49 28.92
CA ASN A 192 13.03 1.88 28.10
C ASN A 192 12.70 2.00 26.62
N LEU A 193 13.12 3.11 26.03
CA LEU A 193 13.04 3.39 24.58
C LEU A 193 13.68 2.31 23.70
N SER A 194 14.43 1.36 24.26
CA SER A 194 15.01 0.24 23.52
C SER A 194 13.97 -0.77 23.02
N MET A 195 12.76 -0.82 23.62
CA MET A 195 11.69 -1.75 23.18
C MET A 195 10.92 -1.28 21.96
N ILE A 196 10.87 0.04 21.70
CA ILE A 196 10.18 0.58 20.49
C ILE A 196 10.95 0.22 19.20
N ARG A 197 12.25 -0.02 19.30
CA ARG A 197 13.08 -0.45 18.14
C ARG A 197 12.83 -1.88 17.67
N ASN A 198 12.19 -2.72 18.49
CA ASN A 198 11.94 -4.12 18.20
C ASN A 198 10.47 -4.49 17.98
N LEU A 199 9.58 -3.52 17.69
CA LEU A 199 8.29 -3.83 17.07
C LEU A 199 8.55 -4.32 15.66
N ASP A 200 8.93 -5.58 15.59
CA ASP A 200 9.20 -6.32 14.37
C ASP A 200 7.95 -6.25 13.47
N ASN A 201 8.14 -5.78 12.24
CA ASN A 201 7.11 -5.71 11.21
C ASN A 201 6.36 -7.04 11.02
N SER A 202 6.92 -8.15 11.48
CA SER A 202 6.30 -9.48 11.47
C SER A 202 5.08 -9.60 12.40
N LYS A 203 5.05 -8.88 13.52
CA LYS A 203 3.91 -8.90 14.47
C LYS A 203 2.77 -8.02 14.00
N ILE A 204 3.06 -6.89 13.34
CA ILE A 204 2.05 -6.03 12.73
C ILE A 204 1.33 -6.78 11.59
N ARG A 205 2.07 -7.52 10.75
CA ARG A 205 1.47 -8.34 9.67
C ARG A 205 0.55 -9.47 10.16
N LYS A 206 0.82 -10.04 11.33
CA LYS A 206 -0.05 -11.09 11.91
C LYS A 206 -1.33 -10.54 12.52
N PHE A 207 -1.34 -9.27 12.95
CA PHE A 207 -2.49 -8.66 13.61
C PHE A 207 -3.54 -8.13 12.64
N GLU A 208 -3.14 -7.66 11.43
CA GLU A 208 -4.02 -6.88 10.55
C GLU A 208 -4.92 -7.71 9.63
N PHE A 209 -4.59 -8.95 9.28
CA PHE A 209 -5.29 -9.64 8.18
C PHE A 209 -5.85 -11.03 8.49
N SER A 210 -5.64 -11.58 9.69
CA SER A 210 -6.14 -12.92 9.99
C SER A 210 -7.65 -13.00 10.29
N ARG A 211 -8.40 -11.88 10.30
CA ARG A 211 -9.82 -11.84 10.67
C ARG A 211 -10.78 -11.16 9.72
N ILE A 212 -10.34 -10.65 8.59
CA ILE A 212 -11.29 -10.19 7.56
C ILE A 212 -11.67 -11.39 6.70
N ARG A 213 -12.53 -12.27 7.23
CA ARG A 213 -13.32 -13.19 6.40
C ARG A 213 -14.60 -12.45 6.03
N PHE A 214 -14.68 -12.06 4.77
CA PHE A 214 -15.95 -11.65 4.19
C PHE A 214 -16.83 -12.90 4.05
N SER A 215 -17.98 -12.90 4.70
CA SER A 215 -19.11 -13.78 4.39
C SER A 215 -19.94 -13.15 3.28
#